data_31a1e9d95bed877cf2b2bca63969cffd
#
_entry.id   31a1e9d95bed877cf2b2bca63969cffd
#
_cell.length_a   1.000
_cell.length_b   1.000
_cell.length_c   1.000
_cell.angle_alpha   90.00
_cell.angle_beta   90.00
_cell.angle_gamma   90.00
#
_symmetry.space_group_name_H-M   'P 1'
#
loop_
_entity.id
_entity.type
_entity.pdbx_description
1 polymer ?
#
loop_
_entity_poly.entity_id
_entity_poly.type
_entity_poly.pdbx_seq_one_letter_code
_entity_poly.pdbx_strand_id
1 'polypeptide(L)'
;MKLIVSAHGMLAKEVVNSAGMVFGAIDDLDIVTFVPGDNAETLKARYKELIDGYKEDEEILFLVDLFGGSPYNAAFETVIGQ
;
A
#
# COMPACT_ATOMS: atom_id res chain seq x y z
N MET A 1 9.98 -7.36 -7.56
CA MET A 1 8.71 -6.59 -7.45
C MET A 1 8.36 -6.35 -6.00
N LYS A 2 7.93 -5.16 -5.70
CA LYS A 2 7.44 -4.81 -4.36
C LYS A 2 5.92 -4.71 -4.38
N LEU A 3 5.29 -5.16 -3.30
CA LEU A 3 3.85 -5.13 -3.14
C LEU A 3 3.50 -4.13 -2.02
N ILE A 4 2.63 -3.18 -2.32
CA ILE A 4 2.09 -2.27 -1.31
C ILE A 4 0.62 -2.60 -1.12
N VAL A 5 0.26 -3.03 0.09
CA VAL A 5 -1.12 -3.34 0.45
C VAL A 5 -1.66 -2.19 1.28
N SER A 6 -2.70 -1.52 0.78
CA SER A 6 -3.25 -0.34 1.43
C SER A 6 -4.77 -0.40 1.40
N ALA A 7 -5.41 -0.21 2.56
CA ALA A 7 -6.84 -0.36 2.70
C ALA A 7 -7.35 0.46 3.87
N HIS A 8 -8.66 0.64 3.94
CA HIS A 8 -9.31 1.36 5.03
C HIS A 8 -9.13 0.64 6.36
N GLY A 9 -8.98 1.41 7.42
CA GLY A 9 -8.82 0.88 8.77
C GLY A 9 -7.58 -0.01 8.84
N MET A 10 -7.72 -1.14 9.50
CA MET A 10 -6.64 -2.11 9.70
C MET A 10 -6.71 -3.28 8.73
N LEU A 11 -7.56 -3.20 7.71
CA LEU A 11 -7.82 -4.31 6.80
C LEU A 11 -6.55 -4.83 6.13
N ALA A 12 -5.70 -3.93 5.63
CA ALA A 12 -4.46 -4.34 4.96
C ALA A 12 -3.59 -5.19 5.88
N LYS A 13 -3.44 -4.76 7.14
CA LYS A 13 -2.64 -5.48 8.13
C LYS A 13 -3.24 -6.86 8.43
N GLU A 14 -4.56 -6.92 8.59
CA GLU A 14 -5.23 -8.16 8.92
C GLU A 14 -5.22 -9.16 7.76
N VAL A 15 -5.38 -8.66 6.53
CA VAL A 15 -5.30 -9.52 5.34
C VAL A 15 -3.91 -10.14 5.23
N VAL A 16 -2.87 -9.35 5.43
CA VAL A 16 -1.50 -9.84 5.37
C VAL A 16 -1.23 -10.84 6.51
N ASN A 17 -1.72 -10.55 7.71
CA ASN A 17 -1.59 -11.49 8.82
C ASN A 17 -2.27 -12.81 8.52
N SER A 18 -3.49 -12.77 7.97
CA SER A 18 -4.23 -13.98 7.62
C SER A 18 -3.51 -14.79 6.54
N ALA A 19 -3.01 -14.11 5.53
CA ALA A 19 -2.23 -14.78 4.46
C ALA A 19 -0.98 -15.42 5.03
N GLY A 20 -0.33 -14.77 5.99
CA GLY A 20 0.86 -15.31 6.65
C GLY A 20 0.60 -16.59 7.41
N MET A 21 -0.61 -16.76 7.93
CA MET A 21 -0.99 -18.00 8.61
C MET A 21 -1.06 -19.19 7.66
N VAL A 22 -1.32 -18.93 6.39
CA VAL A 22 -1.45 -19.98 5.36
C VAL A 22 -0.14 -20.20 4.63
N PHE A 23 0.53 -19.13 4.25
CA PHE A 23 1.71 -19.20 3.38
C PHE A 23 3.02 -18.91 4.08
N GLY A 24 3.00 -18.55 5.35
CA GLY A 24 4.19 -18.13 6.08
C GLY A 24 4.53 -16.67 5.82
N ALA A 25 5.73 -16.26 6.20
CA ALA A 25 6.16 -14.88 6.04
C ALA A 25 6.18 -14.47 4.57
N ILE A 26 5.70 -13.27 4.29
CA ILE A 26 5.65 -12.72 2.93
C ILE A 26 6.70 -11.61 2.84
N ASP A 27 7.66 -11.79 1.95
CA ASP A 27 8.73 -10.82 1.73
C ASP A 27 8.32 -9.81 0.64
N ASP A 28 9.06 -8.72 0.54
CA ASP A 28 8.86 -7.68 -0.47
C ASP A 28 7.46 -7.07 -0.45
N LEU A 29 6.92 -6.90 0.76
CA LEU A 29 5.59 -6.39 0.97
C LEU A 29 5.62 -5.31 2.05
N ASP A 30 4.98 -4.17 1.75
CA ASP A 30 4.76 -3.09 2.72
C ASP A 30 3.28 -2.87 2.92
N ILE A 31 2.89 -2.47 4.11
CA ILE A 31 1.51 -2.27 4.51
C ILE A 31 1.31 -0.79 4.84
N VAL A 32 0.26 -0.19 4.27
CA VAL A 32 -0.12 1.18 4.61
C VAL A 32 -1.58 1.19 5.03
N THR A 33 -1.83 1.53 6.30
CA THR A 33 -3.18 1.61 6.84
C THR A 33 -3.77 3.00 6.59
N PHE A 34 -5.10 3.07 6.52
CA PHE A 34 -5.82 4.32 6.38
C PHE A 34 -6.80 4.42 7.55
N VAL A 35 -6.47 5.24 8.53
CA VAL A 35 -7.22 5.33 9.80
C VAL A 35 -7.75 6.76 9.97
N PRO A 36 -8.70 6.98 10.92
CA PRO A 36 -9.20 8.33 11.18
C PRO A 36 -8.06 9.33 11.39
N GLY A 37 -8.15 10.47 10.73
CA GLY A 37 -7.07 11.47 10.72
C GLY A 37 -6.23 11.44 9.46
N ASP A 38 -6.24 10.34 8.72
CA ASP A 38 -5.54 10.24 7.45
C ASP A 38 -6.40 10.79 6.32
N ASN A 39 -5.74 11.18 5.23
CA ASN A 39 -6.41 11.59 4.00
C ASN A 39 -5.56 11.16 2.81
N ALA A 40 -6.02 11.46 1.59
CA ALA A 40 -5.30 11.06 0.39
C ALA A 40 -3.87 11.62 0.36
N GLU A 41 -3.68 12.84 0.86
CA GLU A 41 -2.36 13.46 0.86
C GLU A 41 -1.41 12.75 1.81
N THR A 42 -1.87 12.34 3.01
CA THR A 42 -1.03 11.59 3.93
C THR A 42 -0.68 10.22 3.35
N LEU A 43 -1.61 9.58 2.65
CA LEU A 43 -1.33 8.31 1.98
C LEU A 43 -0.28 8.48 0.88
N LYS A 44 -0.42 9.51 0.05
CA LYS A 44 0.55 9.77 -1.03
C LYS A 44 1.96 9.99 -0.46
N ALA A 45 2.05 10.72 0.65
CA ALA A 45 3.33 10.95 1.30
C ALA A 45 3.96 9.65 1.80
N ARG A 46 3.16 8.75 2.39
CA ARG A 46 3.64 7.45 2.84
C ARG A 46 4.08 6.57 1.69
N TYR A 47 3.30 6.54 0.60
CA TYR A 47 3.67 5.76 -0.58
C TYR A 47 4.98 6.27 -1.17
N LYS A 48 5.12 7.58 -1.29
CA LYS A 48 6.35 8.18 -1.82
C LYS A 48 7.55 7.84 -0.96
N GLU A 49 7.40 7.90 0.36
CA GLU A 49 8.49 7.56 1.27
C GLU A 49 8.95 6.10 1.09
N LEU A 50 7.99 5.18 0.94
CA LEU A 50 8.31 3.78 0.68
C LEU A 50 9.02 3.62 -0.66
N ILE A 51 8.48 4.21 -1.70
CA ILE A 51 9.01 4.07 -3.06
C ILE A 51 10.41 4.66 -3.16
N ASP A 52 10.67 5.78 -2.50
CA ASP A 52 11.99 6.39 -2.51
C ASP A 52 13.06 5.49 -1.89
N GLY A 53 12.65 4.54 -1.04
CA GLY A 53 13.55 3.57 -0.44
C GLY A 53 13.74 2.30 -1.27
N TYR A 54 12.99 2.14 -2.35
CA TYR A 54 13.10 0.97 -3.22
C TYR A 54 14.19 1.18 -4.27
N LYS A 55 14.55 0.10 -4.94
CA LYS A 55 15.49 0.18 -6.06
C LYS A 55 14.86 1.01 -7.18
N GLU A 56 15.69 1.73 -7.93
CA GLU A 56 15.23 2.64 -8.97
C GLU A 56 14.38 1.95 -10.04
N ASP A 57 14.71 0.72 -10.38
CA ASP A 57 14.00 -0.04 -11.41
C ASP A 57 13.02 -1.06 -10.84
N GLU A 58 12.65 -0.92 -9.55
CA GLU A 58 11.76 -1.85 -8.89
C GLU A 58 10.33 -1.71 -9.42
N GLU A 59 9.73 -2.83 -9.80
CA GLU A 59 8.32 -2.86 -10.16
C GLU A 59 7.49 -2.84 -8.87
N ILE A 60 6.40 -2.09 -8.87
CA ILE A 60 5.54 -1.90 -7.70
C ILE A 60 4.10 -2.25 -8.07
N LEU A 61 3.46 -3.07 -7.24
CA LEU A 61 2.06 -3.41 -7.38
C LEU A 61 1.31 -2.93 -6.14
N PHE A 62 0.27 -2.13 -6.36
CA PHE A 62 -0.62 -1.69 -5.29
C PHE A 62 -1.84 -2.60 -5.22
N LEU A 63 -2.16 -3.11 -4.03
CA LEU A 63 -3.42 -3.80 -3.75
C LEU A 63 -4.22 -2.93 -2.82
N VAL A 64 -5.41 -2.50 -3.24
CA VAL A 64 -6.28 -1.62 -2.47
C VAL A 64 -7.67 -2.25 -2.38
N ASP A 65 -8.45 -1.82 -1.38
CA ASP A 65 -9.71 -2.48 -1.04
C ASP A 65 -10.94 -1.93 -1.75
N LEU A 66 -10.92 -0.65 -2.12
CA LEU A 66 -12.14 0.00 -2.64
C LEU A 66 -11.80 0.85 -3.85
N PHE A 67 -12.35 0.46 -5.00
CA PHE A 67 -12.20 1.25 -6.22
C PHE A 67 -12.80 2.64 -6.01
N GLY A 68 -11.99 3.68 -6.27
CA GLY A 68 -12.42 5.06 -6.08
C GLY A 68 -12.31 5.58 -4.65
N GLY A 69 -11.91 4.76 -3.68
CA GLY A 69 -11.66 5.22 -2.32
C GLY A 69 -10.32 5.94 -2.20
N SER A 70 -10.05 6.52 -1.02
CA SER A 70 -8.81 7.27 -0.81
C SER A 70 -7.53 6.45 -1.05
N PRO A 71 -7.42 5.20 -0.56
CA PRO A 71 -6.25 4.39 -0.89
C PRO A 71 -6.08 4.17 -2.39
N TYR A 72 -7.17 3.88 -3.10
CA TYR A 72 -7.12 3.71 -4.55
C TYR A 72 -6.69 4.99 -5.24
N ASN A 73 -7.32 6.11 -4.89
CA ASN A 73 -7.03 7.39 -5.54
C ASN A 73 -5.60 7.84 -5.30
N ALA A 74 -5.11 7.69 -4.06
CA ALA A 74 -3.75 8.05 -3.72
C ALA A 74 -2.75 7.18 -4.48
N ALA A 75 -3.02 5.88 -4.58
CA ALA A 75 -2.17 4.95 -5.32
C ALA A 75 -2.17 5.28 -6.81
N PHE A 76 -3.36 5.56 -7.38
CA PHE A 76 -3.48 5.92 -8.79
C PHE A 76 -2.67 7.17 -9.11
N GLU A 77 -2.81 8.22 -8.30
CA GLU A 77 -2.05 9.46 -8.50
C GLU A 77 -0.55 9.24 -8.35
N THR A 78 -0.15 8.36 -7.44
CA THR A 78 1.26 8.02 -7.25
C THR A 78 1.81 7.32 -8.49
N VAL A 79 1.05 6.36 -9.03
CA VAL A 79 1.48 5.59 -10.20
C VAL A 79 1.60 6.47 -11.44
N ILE A 80 0.60 7.32 -11.70
CA ILE A 80 0.65 8.18 -12.89
C ILE A 80 1.72 9.27 -12.78
N GLY A 81 2.17 9.58 -11.58
CA GLY A 81 3.27 10.53 -11.35
C GLY A 81 4.65 9.95 -11.59
N GLN A 82 4.71 8.65 -11.82
CA GLN A 82 5.98 7.98 -12.13
C GLN A 82 6.24 8.06 -13.65
#